data_ff105d3a237413af94f1695a5f565dce
#
_entry.id   ff105d3a237413af94f1695a5f565dce
#
_cell.length_a   1.000
_cell.length_b   1.000
_cell.length_c   1.000
_cell.angle_alpha   90.00
_cell.angle_beta   90.00
_cell.angle_gamma   90.00
#
_symmetry.space_group_name_H-M   'P 1'
#
loop_
_entity.id
_entity.type
_entity.pdbx_description
1 polymer ?
#
loop_
_entity_poly.entity_id
_entity_poly.type
_entity_poly.pdbx_seq_one_letter_code
_entity_poly.pdbx_strand_id
1 'polypeptide(L)'
;MKQTNFSISLSAICLSLLSVTTISAATDAPIILDASGVANLRIQTVEVEERDFETTVFAIGRIEEIPSKHSVLSSRVAGRVIELHAFEGDAIATGDVEATIETRLIGDPPPQVQLKAPQGGLVVNSHIRLGQPVQPDVELMDISDRSSMWAVAKIPENEAARVQVGSHAHIRVPALGQSLFEATLVRFGVNADRGAGAVEGIFLLANKDGRLRPGMRVEFAVVLDSRADVLAVPRAAIQGDPANRVVFVKDFDLPNAFLRVPVVIGERNDRFDEVLSGLFPG
;
A
#
# COMPACT_ATOMS: atom_id res chain seq x y z
N MET A 1 -53.03 -81.28 -19.70
CA MET A 1 -53.16 -80.52 -18.46
C MET A 1 -51.93 -79.69 -18.27
N LYS A 2 -51.98 -78.43 -18.54
CA LYS A 2 -51.27 -77.28 -17.95
C LYS A 2 -51.46 -76.11 -18.87
N GLN A 3 -52.28 -75.19 -18.45
CA GLN A 3 -52.48 -73.88 -19.13
C GLN A 3 -51.30 -72.98 -18.88
N THR A 4 -50.79 -72.36 -19.93
CA THR A 4 -49.82 -71.26 -19.85
C THR A 4 -50.52 -70.00 -20.24
N ASN A 5 -50.70 -69.09 -19.27
CA ASN A 5 -51.24 -67.77 -19.46
C ASN A 5 -50.16 -66.87 -20.09
N PHE A 6 -50.48 -66.25 -21.22
CA PHE A 6 -49.64 -65.25 -21.91
C PHE A 6 -50.13 -63.88 -21.48
N SER A 7 -49.30 -63.19 -20.71
CA SER A 7 -49.55 -61.82 -20.24
C SER A 7 -48.93 -60.86 -21.20
N ILE A 8 -49.74 -60.04 -21.88
CA ILE A 8 -49.35 -58.98 -22.75
C ILE A 8 -49.06 -57.71 -21.89
N SER A 9 -47.79 -57.32 -21.81
CA SER A 9 -47.40 -56.09 -21.14
C SER A 9 -47.48 -54.91 -22.11
N LEU A 10 -48.36 -53.97 -21.80
CA LEU A 10 -48.53 -52.70 -22.57
C LEU A 10 -47.49 -51.66 -22.05
N SER A 11 -46.40 -51.42 -22.80
CA SER A 11 -45.41 -50.38 -22.48
C SER A 11 -45.98 -49.03 -22.85
N ALA A 12 -46.27 -48.21 -21.85
CA ALA A 12 -46.60 -46.81 -22.02
C ALA A 12 -45.31 -46.01 -22.27
N ILE A 13 -45.17 -45.47 -23.46
CA ILE A 13 -44.11 -44.51 -23.83
C ILE A 13 -44.48 -43.16 -23.23
N CYS A 14 -43.76 -42.74 -22.17
CA CYS A 14 -43.86 -41.42 -21.58
C CYS A 14 -43.01 -40.46 -22.37
N LEU A 15 -43.61 -39.67 -23.26
CA LEU A 15 -42.98 -38.61 -24.02
C LEU A 15 -42.80 -37.38 -23.11
N SER A 16 -41.62 -37.23 -22.49
CA SER A 16 -41.29 -36.05 -21.70
C SER A 16 -41.01 -34.86 -22.63
N LEU A 17 -41.93 -33.89 -22.66
CA LEU A 17 -41.70 -32.59 -23.25
C LEU A 17 -40.65 -31.87 -22.39
N LEU A 18 -39.42 -31.73 -22.92
CA LEU A 18 -38.47 -30.76 -22.43
C LEU A 18 -38.97 -29.34 -22.80
N SER A 19 -39.56 -28.65 -21.84
CA SER A 19 -39.81 -27.22 -21.96
C SER A 19 -38.46 -26.49 -21.84
N VAL A 20 -37.93 -26.04 -22.98
CA VAL A 20 -36.82 -25.07 -23.03
C VAL A 20 -37.37 -23.75 -22.55
N THR A 21 -37.13 -23.41 -21.30
CA THR A 21 -37.36 -22.06 -20.79
C THR A 21 -36.28 -21.16 -21.40
N THR A 22 -36.63 -20.43 -22.44
CA THR A 22 -35.81 -19.30 -22.91
C THR A 22 -35.79 -18.24 -21.83
N ILE A 23 -34.67 -18.12 -21.13
CA ILE A 23 -34.40 -16.93 -20.28
C ILE A 23 -34.29 -15.75 -21.24
N SER A 24 -35.38 -14.99 -21.36
CA SER A 24 -35.34 -13.68 -22.02
C SER A 24 -34.55 -12.75 -21.12
N ALA A 25 -33.32 -12.46 -21.50
CA ALA A 25 -32.58 -11.35 -20.91
C ALA A 25 -33.41 -10.08 -21.22
N ALA A 26 -33.97 -9.49 -20.18
CA ALA A 26 -34.57 -8.17 -20.29
C ALA A 26 -33.45 -7.20 -20.68
N THR A 27 -33.40 -6.80 -21.95
CA THR A 27 -32.49 -5.75 -22.41
C THR A 27 -33.07 -4.46 -21.84
N ASP A 28 -32.48 -3.94 -20.77
CA ASP A 28 -32.80 -2.63 -20.23
C ASP A 28 -32.59 -1.60 -21.34
N ALA A 29 -33.58 -0.67 -21.53
CA ALA A 29 -33.44 0.39 -22.50
C ALA A 29 -32.21 1.26 -22.20
N PRO A 30 -31.45 1.70 -23.21
CA PRO A 30 -30.26 2.51 -22.98
C PRO A 30 -30.64 3.83 -22.28
N ILE A 31 -29.84 4.23 -21.31
CA ILE A 31 -29.93 5.52 -20.64
C ILE A 31 -29.22 6.55 -21.53
N ILE A 32 -29.97 7.49 -22.09
CA ILE A 32 -29.41 8.54 -22.94
C ILE A 32 -29.28 9.81 -22.12
N LEU A 33 -28.09 10.36 -22.05
CA LEU A 33 -27.78 11.62 -21.37
C LEU A 33 -27.51 12.71 -22.40
N ASP A 34 -27.86 13.95 -22.08
CA ASP A 34 -27.37 15.09 -22.85
C ASP A 34 -25.88 15.39 -22.50
N ALA A 35 -25.23 16.21 -23.31
CA ALA A 35 -23.85 16.59 -23.12
C ALA A 35 -23.59 17.26 -21.74
N SER A 36 -24.57 18.02 -21.26
CA SER A 36 -24.53 18.69 -19.97
C SER A 36 -24.60 17.67 -18.82
N GLY A 37 -25.44 16.64 -18.96
CA GLY A 37 -25.54 15.54 -17.98
C GLY A 37 -24.27 14.78 -17.85
N VAL A 38 -23.61 14.40 -18.96
CA VAL A 38 -22.32 13.71 -18.96
C VAL A 38 -21.24 14.56 -18.27
N ALA A 39 -21.16 15.85 -18.59
CA ALA A 39 -20.20 16.78 -18.01
C ALA A 39 -20.44 17.01 -16.51
N ASN A 40 -21.70 17.21 -16.10
CA ASN A 40 -22.06 17.44 -14.70
C ASN A 40 -21.80 16.21 -13.81
N LEU A 41 -22.06 15.02 -14.34
CA LEU A 41 -21.79 13.75 -13.67
C LEU A 41 -20.30 13.35 -13.73
N ARG A 42 -19.49 14.05 -14.52
CA ARG A 42 -18.06 13.77 -14.74
C ARG A 42 -17.82 12.32 -15.13
N ILE A 43 -18.67 11.79 -16.03
CA ILE A 43 -18.56 10.40 -16.48
C ILE A 43 -17.26 10.22 -17.26
N GLN A 44 -16.45 9.26 -16.83
CA GLN A 44 -15.26 8.81 -17.54
C GLN A 44 -15.47 7.35 -17.93
N THR A 45 -15.15 7.01 -19.16
CA THR A 45 -15.20 5.64 -19.66
C THR A 45 -13.77 5.10 -19.81
N VAL A 46 -13.61 3.81 -19.56
CA VAL A 46 -12.38 3.07 -19.79
C VAL A 46 -12.69 1.84 -20.62
N GLU A 47 -11.76 1.41 -21.44
CA GLU A 47 -11.86 0.14 -22.15
C GLU A 47 -11.74 -1.01 -21.16
N VAL A 48 -12.47 -2.10 -21.44
CA VAL A 48 -12.41 -3.31 -20.64
C VAL A 48 -11.31 -4.19 -21.20
N GLU A 49 -10.23 -4.38 -20.43
CA GLU A 49 -9.05 -5.10 -20.87
C GLU A 49 -8.76 -6.29 -19.92
N GLU A 50 -8.20 -7.33 -20.51
CA GLU A 50 -7.51 -8.36 -19.73
C GLU A 50 -6.17 -7.80 -19.24
N ARG A 51 -5.87 -8.01 -17.97
CA ARG A 51 -4.68 -7.48 -17.31
C ARG A 51 -4.16 -8.40 -16.23
N ASP A 52 -2.94 -8.16 -15.82
CA ASP A 52 -2.41 -8.79 -14.61
C ASP A 52 -3.25 -8.32 -13.40
N PHE A 53 -3.81 -9.28 -12.69
CA PHE A 53 -4.66 -9.06 -11.54
C PHE A 53 -3.98 -9.55 -10.26
N GLU A 54 -3.73 -8.64 -9.35
CA GLU A 54 -3.10 -8.92 -8.08
C GLU A 54 -4.15 -9.05 -6.99
N THR A 55 -4.18 -10.18 -6.30
CA THR A 55 -4.95 -10.33 -5.06
C THR A 55 -4.17 -9.69 -3.93
N THR A 56 -4.78 -8.76 -3.21
CA THR A 56 -4.11 -8.00 -2.17
C THR A 56 -4.79 -8.13 -0.82
N VAL A 57 -4.00 -8.04 0.26
CA VAL A 57 -4.52 -7.85 1.62
C VAL A 57 -4.26 -6.42 2.08
N PHE A 58 -5.30 -5.82 2.66
CA PHE A 58 -5.19 -4.50 3.25
C PHE A 58 -4.51 -4.57 4.62
N ALA A 59 -3.53 -3.70 4.83
CA ALA A 59 -2.90 -3.48 6.12
C ALA A 59 -2.70 -1.99 6.37
N ILE A 60 -2.60 -1.62 7.63
CA ILE A 60 -2.25 -0.27 8.06
C ILE A 60 -0.92 -0.29 8.79
N GLY A 61 -0.25 0.85 8.81
CA GLY A 61 1.03 0.94 9.49
C GLY A 61 1.56 2.36 9.61
N ARG A 62 2.87 2.46 9.80
CA ARG A 62 3.57 3.73 9.96
C ARG A 62 4.91 3.72 9.23
N ILE A 63 5.37 4.93 8.92
CA ILE A 63 6.75 5.17 8.48
C ILE A 63 7.63 5.19 9.71
N GLU A 64 8.76 4.48 9.65
CA GLU A 64 9.76 4.42 10.71
C GLU A 64 11.15 4.67 10.15
N GLU A 65 12.05 5.15 10.99
CA GLU A 65 13.46 5.27 10.65
C GLU A 65 14.13 3.90 10.61
N ILE A 66 15.13 3.77 9.75
CA ILE A 66 15.94 2.58 9.69
C ILE A 66 16.99 2.68 10.80
N PRO A 67 17.01 1.78 11.81
CA PRO A 67 17.90 1.92 12.97
C PRO A 67 19.39 2.01 12.60
N SER A 68 19.82 1.33 11.55
CA SER A 68 21.22 1.40 11.08
C SER A 68 21.59 2.71 10.38
N LYS A 69 20.60 3.58 10.10
CA LYS A 69 20.75 4.91 9.52
C LYS A 69 20.56 6.03 10.55
N HIS A 70 20.49 5.69 11.79
CA HIS A 70 20.45 6.60 12.91
C HIS A 70 21.80 6.53 13.66
N SER A 71 22.37 7.67 13.95
CA SER A 71 23.62 7.78 14.70
C SER A 71 23.54 8.91 15.72
N VAL A 72 24.32 8.74 16.77
CA VAL A 72 24.42 9.71 17.86
C VAL A 72 25.79 10.36 17.84
N LEU A 73 25.84 11.66 17.92
CA LEU A 73 27.06 12.43 18.16
C LEU A 73 27.24 12.60 19.66
N SER A 74 28.36 12.11 20.20
CA SER A 74 28.74 12.27 21.60
C SER A 74 30.18 12.75 21.73
N SER A 75 30.56 13.28 22.91
CA SER A 75 31.94 13.63 23.22
C SER A 75 32.60 12.53 24.01
N ARG A 76 33.89 12.28 23.73
CA ARG A 76 34.74 11.38 24.52
C ARG A 76 35.44 12.08 25.70
N VAL A 77 35.36 13.42 25.72
CA VAL A 77 36.06 14.24 26.72
C VAL A 77 35.10 15.21 27.39
N ALA A 78 35.38 15.51 28.66
CA ALA A 78 34.68 16.55 29.40
C ALA A 78 35.19 17.94 28.96
N GLY A 79 34.28 18.89 28.78
CA GLY A 79 34.63 20.23 28.35
C GLY A 79 33.47 21.18 28.32
N ARG A 80 33.59 22.22 27.51
CA ARG A 80 32.56 23.24 27.26
C ARG A 80 32.45 23.48 25.75
N VAL A 81 31.22 23.54 25.24
CA VAL A 81 30.96 23.88 23.84
C VAL A 81 31.36 25.35 23.59
N ILE A 82 32.34 25.57 22.70
CA ILE A 82 32.79 26.92 22.33
C ILE A 82 32.33 27.32 20.92
N GLU A 83 32.02 26.35 20.05
CA GLU A 83 31.47 26.59 18.73
C GLU A 83 30.38 25.52 18.46
N LEU A 84 29.33 25.93 17.74
CA LEU A 84 28.22 25.07 17.32
C LEU A 84 27.88 25.42 15.88
N HIS A 85 27.98 24.46 14.97
CA HIS A 85 27.83 24.67 13.53
C HIS A 85 26.55 24.07 12.96
N ALA A 86 25.95 23.05 13.62
CA ALA A 86 24.72 22.42 13.17
C ALA A 86 23.60 22.56 14.20
N PHE A 87 22.38 22.70 13.69
CA PHE A 87 21.16 22.87 14.45
C PHE A 87 20.12 21.83 14.00
N GLU A 88 19.10 21.63 14.81
CA GLU A 88 17.98 20.78 14.46
C GLU A 88 17.34 21.23 13.15
N GLY A 89 17.22 20.32 12.19
CA GLY A 89 16.72 20.55 10.84
C GLY A 89 17.81 20.73 9.78
N ASP A 90 19.08 20.88 10.16
CA ASP A 90 20.17 21.00 9.21
C ASP A 90 20.56 19.65 8.57
N ALA A 91 20.88 19.70 7.28
CA ALA A 91 21.44 18.57 6.56
C ALA A 91 22.97 18.65 6.61
N ILE A 92 23.61 17.58 7.06
CA ILE A 92 25.06 17.49 7.28
C ILE A 92 25.67 16.33 6.50
N ALA A 93 26.96 16.44 6.18
CA ALA A 93 27.71 15.36 5.55
C ALA A 93 28.56 14.60 6.57
N THR A 94 28.92 13.36 6.23
CA THR A 94 29.83 12.56 7.04
C THR A 94 31.18 13.29 7.20
N GLY A 95 31.62 13.47 8.45
CA GLY A 95 32.89 14.10 8.78
C GLY A 95 32.84 15.63 8.93
N ASP A 96 31.70 16.28 8.70
CA ASP A 96 31.49 17.69 8.99
C ASP A 96 31.73 17.97 10.47
N VAL A 97 32.26 19.15 10.78
CA VAL A 97 32.48 19.60 12.17
C VAL A 97 31.18 20.21 12.67
N GLU A 98 30.53 19.56 13.63
CA GLU A 98 29.25 20.00 14.16
C GLU A 98 29.37 20.88 15.40
N ALA A 99 30.41 20.61 16.21
CA ALA A 99 30.73 21.43 17.39
C ALA A 99 32.19 21.36 17.73
N THR A 100 32.68 22.39 18.39
CA THR A 100 34.05 22.44 18.98
C THR A 100 33.91 22.54 20.50
N ILE A 101 34.62 21.65 21.19
CA ILE A 101 34.67 21.56 22.66
C ILE A 101 36.04 22.01 23.13
N GLU A 102 36.08 22.96 24.05
CA GLU A 102 37.25 23.26 24.87
C GLU A 102 37.32 22.30 26.03
N THR A 103 38.42 21.56 26.14
CA THR A 103 38.59 20.53 27.18
C THR A 103 38.92 21.16 28.53
N ARG A 104 38.75 20.40 29.61
CA ARG A 104 39.18 20.80 30.96
C ARG A 104 40.66 20.51 31.24
N LEU A 105 41.40 20.04 30.23
CA LEU A 105 42.85 19.79 30.38
C LEU A 105 43.62 21.12 30.49
N ILE A 106 44.70 21.05 31.25
CA ILE A 106 45.57 22.25 31.43
C ILE A 106 46.32 22.50 30.15
N GLY A 107 46.23 23.76 29.67
CA GLY A 107 46.92 24.27 28.48
C GLY A 107 46.65 25.75 28.34
N ASP A 108 47.54 26.47 27.60
CA ASP A 108 47.36 27.89 27.24
C ASP A 108 47.68 28.05 25.77
N PRO A 109 46.65 28.10 24.88
CA PRO A 109 45.21 27.92 25.17
C PRO A 109 44.87 26.46 25.55
N PRO A 110 43.71 26.23 26.22
CA PRO A 110 43.23 24.89 26.49
C PRO A 110 43.00 24.08 25.20
N PRO A 111 43.30 22.75 25.22
CA PRO A 111 43.11 21.93 24.05
C PRO A 111 41.64 21.89 23.60
N GLN A 112 41.43 21.97 22.29
CA GLN A 112 40.13 21.94 21.64
C GLN A 112 39.92 20.60 20.91
N VAL A 113 38.68 20.08 20.93
CA VAL A 113 38.28 18.85 20.24
C VAL A 113 37.11 19.16 19.32
N GLN A 114 37.27 18.87 18.04
CA GLN A 114 36.20 18.97 17.06
C GLN A 114 35.37 17.71 17.08
N LEU A 115 34.08 17.85 17.21
CA LEU A 115 33.10 16.78 17.08
C LEU A 115 32.63 16.71 15.64
N LYS A 116 32.85 15.57 15.00
CA LYS A 116 32.53 15.34 13.61
C LYS A 116 31.36 14.39 13.46
N ALA A 117 30.50 14.67 12.50
CA ALA A 117 29.37 13.81 12.16
C ALA A 117 29.83 12.39 11.81
N PRO A 118 29.34 11.34 12.49
CA PRO A 118 29.73 9.97 12.20
C PRO A 118 29.13 9.47 10.88
N GLN A 119 28.00 10.05 10.45
CA GLN A 119 27.37 9.81 9.16
C GLN A 119 26.65 11.05 8.68
N GLY A 120 26.39 11.15 7.36
CA GLY A 120 25.57 12.19 6.79
C GLY A 120 24.10 11.97 7.06
N GLY A 121 23.33 13.03 7.15
CA GLY A 121 21.89 12.97 7.39
C GLY A 121 21.31 14.29 7.85
N LEU A 122 20.14 14.23 8.42
CA LEU A 122 19.44 15.34 9.04
C LEU A 122 19.71 15.32 10.55
N VAL A 123 20.04 16.46 11.14
CA VAL A 123 20.06 16.63 12.60
C VAL A 123 18.62 16.61 13.10
N VAL A 124 18.21 15.55 13.78
CA VAL A 124 16.80 15.35 14.20
C VAL A 124 16.54 15.85 15.60
N ASN A 125 17.58 15.84 16.46
CA ASN A 125 17.57 16.45 17.79
C ASN A 125 18.91 17.07 18.08
N SER A 126 18.92 18.19 18.82
CA SER A 126 20.14 18.82 19.31
C SER A 126 19.97 19.13 20.80
N HIS A 127 20.76 18.46 21.64
CA HIS A 127 20.73 18.58 23.09
C HIS A 127 21.81 19.50 23.64
N ILE A 128 22.58 20.17 22.76
CA ILE A 128 23.67 21.04 23.15
C ILE A 128 23.40 22.51 22.78
N ARG A 129 24.05 23.38 23.56
CA ARG A 129 24.01 24.84 23.35
C ARG A 129 25.41 25.41 23.52
N LEU A 130 25.66 26.53 22.86
CA LEU A 130 26.91 27.28 23.04
C LEU A 130 27.15 27.61 24.52
N GLY A 131 28.35 27.33 25.01
CA GLY A 131 28.75 27.56 26.40
C GLY A 131 28.32 26.46 27.38
N GLN A 132 27.57 25.45 26.92
CA GLN A 132 27.11 24.32 27.77
C GLN A 132 28.28 23.43 28.16
N PRO A 133 28.39 23.01 29.44
CA PRO A 133 29.32 21.95 29.84
C PRO A 133 28.87 20.60 29.30
N VAL A 134 29.82 19.83 28.78
CA VAL A 134 29.59 18.45 28.30
C VAL A 134 30.40 17.47 29.09
N GLN A 135 29.86 16.26 29.22
CA GLN A 135 30.52 15.11 29.86
C GLN A 135 30.74 14.02 28.80
N PRO A 136 31.70 13.12 29.01
CA PRO A 136 31.89 11.96 28.14
C PRO A 136 30.63 11.13 28.01
N ASP A 137 30.43 10.55 26.83
CA ASP A 137 29.39 9.58 26.48
C ASP A 137 27.93 10.10 26.60
N VAL A 138 27.77 11.40 26.83
CA VAL A 138 26.44 12.04 26.77
C VAL A 138 26.09 12.29 25.31
N GLU A 139 24.87 11.93 24.93
CA GLU A 139 24.28 12.22 23.65
C GLU A 139 24.11 13.73 23.43
N LEU A 140 24.68 14.24 22.34
CA LEU A 140 24.71 15.65 22.04
C LEU A 140 23.80 16.01 20.86
N MET A 141 23.80 15.18 19.83
CA MET A 141 22.95 15.32 18.65
C MET A 141 22.58 13.94 18.12
N ASP A 142 21.35 13.85 17.60
CA ASP A 142 20.85 12.71 16.83
C ASP A 142 20.88 13.04 15.34
N ILE A 143 21.45 12.17 14.56
CA ILE A 143 21.60 12.31 13.10
C ILE A 143 20.92 11.12 12.44
N SER A 144 20.01 11.41 11.50
CA SER A 144 19.24 10.37 10.79
C SER A 144 19.38 10.55 9.28
N ASP A 145 19.90 9.53 8.58
CA ASP A 145 19.82 9.44 7.13
C ASP A 145 18.43 8.94 6.71
N ARG A 146 17.60 9.88 6.29
CA ARG A 146 16.22 9.65 5.85
C ARG A 146 16.08 9.47 4.34
N SER A 147 17.14 9.16 3.62
CA SER A 147 17.12 8.90 2.17
C SER A 147 16.27 7.67 1.81
N SER A 148 16.12 6.76 2.75
CA SER A 148 15.16 5.66 2.72
C SER A 148 14.56 5.45 4.11
N MET A 149 13.35 4.91 4.15
CA MET A 149 12.57 4.71 5.37
C MET A 149 11.99 3.29 5.39
N TRP A 150 11.68 2.81 6.55
CA TRP A 150 10.82 1.64 6.68
C TRP A 150 9.36 2.05 6.70
N ALA A 151 8.55 1.32 5.95
CA ALA A 151 7.10 1.33 6.12
C ALA A 151 6.74 0.02 6.81
N VAL A 152 6.27 0.12 8.05
CA VAL A 152 5.96 -1.03 8.90
C VAL A 152 4.46 -1.27 8.85
N ALA A 153 4.05 -2.38 8.21
CA ALA A 153 2.67 -2.80 8.05
C ALA A 153 2.25 -3.76 9.17
N LYS A 154 1.05 -3.61 9.70
CA LYS A 154 0.41 -4.60 10.58
C LYS A 154 -0.45 -5.52 9.74
N ILE A 155 0.12 -6.66 9.32
CA ILE A 155 -0.53 -7.67 8.47
C ILE A 155 -1.35 -8.60 9.39
N PRO A 156 -2.66 -8.79 9.13
CA PRO A 156 -3.47 -9.73 9.92
C PRO A 156 -2.88 -11.14 9.95
N GLU A 157 -2.87 -11.79 11.11
CA GLU A 157 -2.22 -13.10 11.31
C GLU A 157 -2.76 -14.19 10.35
N ASN A 158 -4.07 -14.16 10.06
CA ASN A 158 -4.71 -15.10 9.14
C ASN A 158 -4.20 -14.97 7.69
N GLU A 159 -3.71 -13.81 7.30
CA GLU A 159 -3.17 -13.53 5.97
C GLU A 159 -1.64 -13.59 5.92
N ALA A 160 -0.97 -13.42 7.07
CA ALA A 160 0.48 -13.36 7.15
C ALA A 160 1.18 -14.64 6.62
N ALA A 161 0.52 -15.80 6.74
CA ALA A 161 1.04 -17.06 6.21
C ALA A 161 1.15 -17.09 4.66
N ARG A 162 0.38 -16.24 3.97
CA ARG A 162 0.39 -16.12 2.50
C ARG A 162 1.39 -15.11 1.99
N VAL A 163 1.92 -14.26 2.88
CA VAL A 163 2.90 -13.22 2.54
C VAL A 163 4.30 -13.77 2.74
N GLN A 164 5.21 -13.49 1.81
CA GLN A 164 6.61 -13.94 1.87
C GLN A 164 7.56 -12.76 1.76
N VAL A 165 8.80 -12.91 2.27
CA VAL A 165 9.86 -11.94 2.00
C VAL A 165 10.06 -11.85 0.49
N GLY A 166 10.07 -10.62 -0.03
CA GLY A 166 10.04 -10.36 -1.47
C GLY A 166 8.64 -10.02 -2.02
N SER A 167 7.55 -10.26 -1.27
CA SER A 167 6.22 -9.81 -1.69
C SER A 167 6.18 -8.30 -1.89
N HIS A 168 5.52 -7.86 -2.97
CA HIS A 168 5.32 -6.45 -3.27
C HIS A 168 4.12 -5.88 -2.52
N ALA A 169 4.10 -4.57 -2.34
CA ALA A 169 2.95 -3.87 -1.82
C ALA A 169 2.80 -2.51 -2.49
N HIS A 170 1.56 -2.14 -2.76
CA HIS A 170 1.20 -0.77 -3.11
C HIS A 170 0.94 -0.01 -1.80
N ILE A 171 1.62 1.11 -1.66
CA ILE A 171 1.64 1.88 -0.42
C ILE A 171 1.09 3.26 -0.68
N ARG A 172 0.09 3.65 0.09
CA ARG A 172 -0.47 4.99 0.10
C ARG A 172 -0.13 5.69 1.42
N VAL A 173 0.35 6.91 1.31
CA VAL A 173 0.57 7.80 2.46
C VAL A 173 -0.47 8.90 2.40
N PRO A 174 -1.58 8.86 3.17
CA PRO A 174 -2.69 9.82 3.06
C PRO A 174 -2.25 11.28 3.20
N ALA A 175 -1.23 11.54 4.03
CA ALA A 175 -0.67 12.88 4.21
C ALA A 175 -0.02 13.45 2.94
N LEU A 176 0.33 12.61 1.95
CA LEU A 176 0.93 12.99 0.67
C LEU A 176 -0.09 12.94 -0.50
N GLY A 177 -1.38 12.84 -0.20
CA GLY A 177 -2.47 12.82 -1.19
C GLY A 177 -2.56 11.49 -1.93
N GLN A 178 -2.69 11.54 -3.26
CA GLN A 178 -2.91 10.37 -4.12
C GLN A 178 -1.62 9.66 -4.58
N SER A 179 -0.46 10.04 -4.03
CA SER A 179 0.81 9.40 -4.39
C SER A 179 0.80 7.94 -3.97
N LEU A 180 1.07 7.05 -4.92
CA LEU A 180 1.22 5.62 -4.71
C LEU A 180 2.72 5.31 -4.75
N PHE A 181 3.19 4.55 -3.78
CA PHE A 181 4.55 4.04 -3.70
C PHE A 181 4.50 2.52 -3.85
N GLU A 182 5.53 1.97 -4.46
CA GLU A 182 5.75 0.53 -4.52
C GLU A 182 6.92 0.17 -3.62
N ALA A 183 6.77 -0.91 -2.87
CA ALA A 183 7.81 -1.41 -1.99
C ALA A 183 7.77 -2.92 -1.90
N THR A 184 8.91 -3.47 -1.48
CA THR A 184 9.09 -4.91 -1.30
C THR A 184 9.25 -5.21 0.18
N LEU A 185 8.62 -6.29 0.63
CA LEU A 185 8.78 -6.82 1.99
C LEU A 185 10.22 -7.32 2.17
N VAL A 186 10.97 -6.68 3.05
CA VAL A 186 12.37 -7.05 3.32
C VAL A 186 12.51 -8.04 4.47
N ARG A 187 11.60 -7.99 5.43
CA ARG A 187 11.54 -8.93 6.56
C ARG A 187 10.24 -8.80 7.33
N PHE A 188 9.95 -9.80 8.15
CA PHE A 188 8.92 -9.70 9.19
C PHE A 188 9.53 -9.20 10.51
N GLY A 189 8.68 -8.62 11.37
CA GLY A 189 9.03 -8.36 12.76
C GLY A 189 9.28 -9.66 13.52
N VAL A 190 10.07 -9.55 14.60
CA VAL A 190 10.43 -10.73 15.41
C VAL A 190 9.26 -11.27 16.21
N ASN A 191 8.34 -10.38 16.61
CA ASN A 191 7.20 -10.72 17.45
C ASN A 191 5.89 -10.36 16.74
N ALA A 192 4.83 -11.12 17.02
CA ALA A 192 3.48 -10.73 16.66
C ALA A 192 2.92 -9.73 17.68
N ASP A 193 2.18 -8.75 17.19
CA ASP A 193 1.42 -7.82 18.03
C ASP A 193 0.13 -8.50 18.52
N ARG A 194 0.18 -9.03 19.74
CA ARG A 194 -0.95 -9.74 20.36
C ARG A 194 -2.19 -8.86 20.52
N GLY A 195 -2.01 -7.55 20.70
CA GLY A 195 -3.13 -6.62 20.87
C GLY A 195 -3.85 -6.34 19.56
N ALA A 196 -3.14 -6.39 18.45
CA ALA A 196 -3.69 -6.15 17.12
C ALA A 196 -4.02 -7.44 16.35
N GLY A 197 -3.57 -8.64 16.81
CA GLY A 197 -3.69 -9.89 16.05
C GLY A 197 -3.00 -9.78 14.69
N ALA A 198 -1.80 -9.19 14.67
CA ALA A 198 -1.09 -8.88 13.46
C ALA A 198 0.41 -9.19 13.57
N VAL A 199 1.02 -9.48 12.43
CA VAL A 199 2.47 -9.62 12.29
C VAL A 199 2.99 -8.38 11.57
N GLU A 200 4.11 -7.83 12.04
CA GLU A 200 4.72 -6.69 11.39
C GLU A 200 5.46 -7.12 10.12
N GLY A 201 5.09 -6.51 9.00
CA GLY A 201 5.82 -6.60 7.74
C GLY A 201 6.60 -5.31 7.50
N ILE A 202 7.92 -5.42 7.27
CA ILE A 202 8.80 -4.27 7.09
C ILE A 202 9.13 -4.13 5.61
N PHE A 203 8.68 -3.02 5.02
CA PHE A 203 8.88 -2.65 3.63
C PHE A 203 9.89 -1.51 3.54
N LEU A 204 10.76 -1.55 2.52
CA LEU A 204 11.74 -0.50 2.28
C LEU A 204 11.19 0.51 1.28
N LEU A 205 11.15 1.79 1.67
CA LEU A 205 10.73 2.91 0.82
C LEU A 205 11.90 3.87 0.56
N ALA A 206 12.08 4.24 -0.70
CA ALA A 206 12.96 5.35 -1.06
C ALA A 206 12.29 6.69 -0.68
N ASN A 207 13.06 7.60 -0.09
CA ASN A 207 12.60 8.92 0.34
C ASN A 207 13.52 10.03 -0.21
N LYS A 208 13.74 10.01 -1.52
CA LYS A 208 14.65 10.94 -2.20
C LYS A 208 14.25 12.41 -2.02
N ASP A 209 12.95 12.66 -1.97
CA ASP A 209 12.36 14.00 -1.85
C ASP A 209 12.24 14.47 -0.38
N GLY A 210 12.62 13.64 0.60
CA GLY A 210 12.51 13.94 2.03
C GLY A 210 11.08 14.14 2.53
N ARG A 211 10.05 13.71 1.76
CA ARG A 211 8.64 13.93 2.07
C ARG A 211 8.09 12.95 3.10
N LEU A 212 8.66 11.74 3.17
CA LEU A 212 8.31 10.75 4.18
C LEU A 212 8.95 11.13 5.51
N ARG A 213 8.14 11.16 6.56
CA ARG A 213 8.59 11.45 7.93
C ARG A 213 8.19 10.32 8.88
N PRO A 214 9.01 10.02 9.88
CA PRO A 214 8.69 9.04 10.92
C PRO A 214 7.32 9.34 11.55
N GLY A 215 6.56 8.28 11.85
CA GLY A 215 5.22 8.40 12.44
C GLY A 215 4.08 8.62 11.45
N MET A 216 4.35 8.97 10.18
CA MET A 216 3.29 9.08 9.17
C MET A 216 2.51 7.78 9.04
N ARG A 217 1.18 7.89 9.00
CA ARG A 217 0.29 6.76 8.76
C ARG A 217 0.39 6.29 7.30
N VAL A 218 0.33 4.98 7.12
CA VAL A 218 0.46 4.33 5.82
C VAL A 218 -0.62 3.27 5.66
N GLU A 219 -1.15 3.17 4.45
CA GLU A 219 -2.07 2.13 4.02
C GLU A 219 -1.35 1.24 3.00
N PHE A 220 -1.48 -0.07 3.16
CA PHE A 220 -0.84 -1.06 2.30
C PHE A 220 -1.90 -1.91 1.61
N ALA A 221 -1.65 -2.20 0.34
CA ALA A 221 -2.23 -3.32 -0.39
C ALA A 221 -1.08 -4.30 -0.65
N VAL A 222 -0.90 -5.28 0.24
CA VAL A 222 0.17 -6.28 0.13
C VAL A 222 -0.26 -7.35 -0.85
N VAL A 223 0.53 -7.58 -1.89
CA VAL A 223 0.25 -8.55 -2.94
C VAL A 223 0.47 -9.96 -2.41
N LEU A 224 -0.57 -10.79 -2.48
CA LEU A 224 -0.57 -12.19 -2.07
C LEU A 224 -0.34 -13.12 -3.26
N ASP A 225 -0.92 -12.77 -4.42
CA ASP A 225 -0.89 -13.57 -5.63
C ASP A 225 -1.11 -12.66 -6.85
N SER A 226 -0.63 -13.08 -8.02
CA SER A 226 -0.83 -12.37 -9.29
C SER A 226 -1.24 -13.37 -10.35
N ARG A 227 -2.34 -13.07 -11.08
CA ARG A 227 -2.87 -13.85 -12.19
C ARG A 227 -2.85 -13.00 -13.45
N ALA A 228 -2.32 -13.54 -14.54
CA ALA A 228 -2.33 -12.89 -15.85
C ALA A 228 -3.71 -13.03 -16.52
N ASP A 229 -3.97 -12.15 -17.48
CA ASP A 229 -5.12 -12.22 -18.40
C ASP A 229 -6.48 -12.29 -17.70
N VAL A 230 -6.65 -11.55 -16.61
CA VAL A 230 -7.92 -11.44 -15.88
C VAL A 230 -8.70 -10.23 -16.38
N LEU A 231 -9.96 -10.46 -16.79
CA LEU A 231 -10.86 -9.36 -17.14
C LEU A 231 -11.21 -8.58 -15.87
N ALA A 232 -10.81 -7.32 -15.80
CA ALA A 232 -10.99 -6.51 -14.61
C ALA A 232 -11.39 -5.07 -14.95
N VAL A 233 -12.24 -4.50 -14.12
CA VAL A 233 -12.72 -3.12 -14.25
C VAL A 233 -12.39 -2.31 -13.00
N PRO A 234 -12.20 -0.98 -13.14
CA PRO A 234 -12.01 -0.13 -11.98
C PRO A 234 -13.18 -0.26 -10.99
N ARG A 235 -12.87 -0.31 -9.69
CA ARG A 235 -13.89 -0.44 -8.63
C ARG A 235 -14.99 0.62 -8.72
N ALA A 236 -14.64 1.84 -9.18
CA ALA A 236 -15.58 2.93 -9.37
C ALA A 236 -16.63 2.67 -10.47
N ALA A 237 -16.37 1.74 -11.40
CA ALA A 237 -17.30 1.37 -12.46
C ALA A 237 -18.42 0.44 -11.97
N ILE A 238 -18.21 -0.28 -10.85
CA ILE A 238 -19.19 -1.19 -10.28
C ILE A 238 -20.22 -0.40 -9.48
N GLN A 239 -21.48 -0.55 -9.86
CA GLN A 239 -22.62 0.09 -9.20
C GLN A 239 -23.60 -0.97 -8.66
N GLY A 240 -24.54 -0.54 -7.81
CA GLY A 240 -25.55 -1.40 -7.19
C GLY A 240 -25.13 -2.01 -5.86
N ASP A 241 -25.97 -2.89 -5.36
CA ASP A 241 -25.73 -3.62 -4.10
C ASP A 241 -25.02 -4.97 -4.36
N PRO A 242 -24.54 -5.66 -3.32
CA PRO A 242 -23.81 -6.93 -3.48
C PRO A 242 -24.57 -8.04 -4.25
N ALA A 243 -25.90 -8.00 -4.26
CA ALA A 243 -26.73 -9.00 -4.93
C ALA A 243 -27.02 -8.64 -6.40
N ASN A 244 -26.97 -7.33 -6.74
CA ASN A 244 -27.32 -6.82 -8.05
C ASN A 244 -26.25 -5.82 -8.56
N ARG A 245 -25.07 -6.33 -8.86
CA ARG A 245 -23.97 -5.52 -9.38
C ARG A 245 -24.13 -5.28 -10.85
N VAL A 246 -23.90 -4.04 -11.27
CA VAL A 246 -24.03 -3.60 -12.66
C VAL A 246 -22.86 -2.69 -13.04
N VAL A 247 -22.60 -2.65 -14.34
CA VAL A 247 -21.71 -1.69 -14.98
C VAL A 247 -22.49 -0.97 -16.07
N PHE A 248 -22.20 0.30 -16.28
CA PHE A 248 -22.74 1.07 -17.39
C PHE A 248 -21.76 1.06 -18.55
N VAL A 249 -22.11 0.35 -19.62
CA VAL A 249 -21.32 0.25 -20.84
C VAL A 249 -21.78 1.30 -21.82
N LYS A 250 -20.85 2.09 -22.36
CA LYS A 250 -21.15 3.09 -23.37
C LYS A 250 -21.59 2.41 -24.67
N ASP A 251 -22.71 2.83 -25.24
CA ASP A 251 -23.17 2.33 -26.52
C ASP A 251 -22.25 2.84 -27.65
N PHE A 252 -21.96 1.95 -28.61
CA PHE A 252 -21.05 2.27 -29.70
C PHE A 252 -21.73 3.16 -30.76
N ASP A 253 -23.00 2.91 -31.05
CA ASP A 253 -23.73 3.56 -32.12
C ASP A 253 -24.44 4.86 -31.68
N LEU A 254 -24.84 4.92 -30.41
CA LEU A 254 -25.60 6.05 -29.86
C LEU A 254 -24.70 6.95 -28.98
N PRO A 255 -24.50 8.22 -29.34
CA PRO A 255 -23.71 9.13 -28.55
C PRO A 255 -24.35 9.38 -27.18
N ASN A 256 -23.53 9.31 -26.11
CA ASN A 256 -23.95 9.52 -24.71
C ASN A 256 -25.05 8.58 -24.20
N ALA A 257 -25.19 7.42 -24.84
CA ALA A 257 -26.06 6.34 -24.40
C ALA A 257 -25.24 5.32 -23.60
N PHE A 258 -25.83 4.79 -22.53
CA PHE A 258 -25.23 3.84 -21.64
C PHE A 258 -26.19 2.66 -21.38
N LEU A 259 -25.69 1.46 -21.57
CA LEU A 259 -26.40 0.23 -21.30
C LEU A 259 -26.09 -0.25 -19.89
N ARG A 260 -27.11 -0.58 -19.13
CA ARG A 260 -26.98 -1.19 -17.82
C ARG A 260 -26.74 -2.69 -18.00
N VAL A 261 -25.52 -3.15 -17.69
CA VAL A 261 -25.13 -4.56 -17.85
C VAL A 261 -24.93 -5.18 -16.47
N PRO A 262 -25.69 -6.26 -16.13
CA PRO A 262 -25.45 -7.01 -14.90
C PRO A 262 -24.13 -7.77 -15.01
N VAL A 263 -23.34 -7.76 -13.93
CA VAL A 263 -22.02 -8.39 -13.87
C VAL A 263 -21.88 -9.30 -12.66
N VAL A 264 -21.16 -10.40 -12.84
CA VAL A 264 -20.73 -11.26 -11.75
C VAL A 264 -19.27 -10.91 -11.44
N ILE A 265 -19.02 -10.54 -10.19
CA ILE A 265 -17.71 -10.12 -9.73
C ILE A 265 -17.01 -11.27 -9.02
N GLY A 266 -15.72 -11.45 -9.31
CA GLY A 266 -14.82 -12.38 -8.65
C GLY A 266 -14.06 -11.72 -7.49
N GLU A 267 -12.74 -11.85 -7.52
CA GLU A 267 -11.86 -11.28 -6.52
C GLU A 267 -11.73 -9.74 -6.69
N ARG A 268 -11.28 -9.12 -5.61
CA ARG A 268 -11.14 -7.66 -5.54
C ARG A 268 -9.76 -7.29 -5.01
N ASN A 269 -9.17 -6.25 -5.59
CA ASN A 269 -7.97 -5.65 -5.05
C ASN A 269 -8.18 -4.16 -4.71
N ASP A 270 -7.11 -3.42 -4.48
CA ASP A 270 -7.14 -2.00 -4.12
C ASP A 270 -7.65 -1.08 -5.24
N ARG A 271 -7.57 -1.51 -6.51
CA ARG A 271 -7.88 -0.70 -7.70
C ARG A 271 -9.00 -1.25 -8.56
N PHE A 272 -9.07 -2.58 -8.70
CA PHE A 272 -9.92 -3.28 -9.65
C PHE A 272 -10.77 -4.37 -9.02
N ASP A 273 -11.91 -4.66 -9.64
CA ASP A 273 -12.73 -5.84 -9.39
C ASP A 273 -12.63 -6.76 -10.61
N GLU A 274 -12.37 -8.06 -10.39
CA GLU A 274 -12.42 -9.10 -11.42
C GLU A 274 -13.85 -9.30 -11.90
N VAL A 275 -14.05 -9.42 -13.21
CA VAL A 275 -15.35 -9.71 -13.83
C VAL A 275 -15.37 -11.14 -14.35
N LEU A 276 -16.18 -11.98 -13.72
CA LEU A 276 -16.33 -13.40 -14.12
C LEU A 276 -17.29 -13.56 -15.29
N SER A 277 -18.29 -12.68 -15.39
CA SER A 277 -19.25 -12.66 -16.52
C SER A 277 -19.99 -11.34 -16.63
N GLY A 278 -20.53 -11.06 -17.83
CA GLY A 278 -21.32 -9.88 -18.13
C GLY A 278 -20.60 -8.87 -19.00
N LEU A 279 -19.28 -8.89 -19.10
CA LEU A 279 -18.51 -8.02 -19.98
C LEU A 279 -17.60 -8.85 -20.89
N PHE A 280 -17.17 -8.23 -21.97
CA PHE A 280 -16.17 -8.73 -22.91
C PHE A 280 -15.07 -7.69 -23.04
N PRO A 281 -13.84 -8.08 -23.44
CA PRO A 281 -12.79 -7.15 -23.81
C PRO A 281 -13.23 -6.21 -24.93
N GLY A 282 -12.89 -4.88 -24.82
CA GLY A 282 -13.21 -3.87 -25.84
C GLY A 282 -13.80 -2.59 -25.30
#